data_28c11c9f5fc2c08c0e103662bca7bd46
#
_entry.id   28c11c9f5fc2c08c0e103662bca7bd46
#
_cell.length_a   1.000
_cell.length_b   1.000
_cell.length_c   1.000
_cell.angle_alpha   90.00
_cell.angle_beta   90.00
_cell.angle_gamma   90.00
#
_symmetry.space_group_name_H-M   'P 1'
#
loop_
_entity.id
_entity.type
_entity.pdbx_description
1 polymer ?
#
loop_
_entity_poly.entity_id
_entity_poly.type
_entity_poly.pdbx_seq_one_letter_code
_entity_poly.pdbx_strand_id
1 'polypeptide(L)'
;MNEGGRNMPIFMMFGKYSREAMKGISPERTDQAVKLVEKNGGKVVSMYAVMGEHDLVLTLDFPDQDSALAASVALKRLTGITFSTSPVVEVEKFDKLIAEARDI
;
A
#
# COMPACT_ATOMS: atom_id res chain seq x y z
N MET A 1 -3.11 8.32 -18.39
CA MET A 1 -2.71 7.70 -18.26
C MET A 1 -2.82 6.74 -18.40
N ASN A 2 -2.14 6.48 -18.48
CA ASN A 2 -2.17 5.52 -18.73
C ASN A 2 -2.59 4.72 -17.92
N GLU A 3 -3.37 4.96 -17.67
CA GLU A 3 -3.96 3.96 -17.18
C GLU A 3 -3.91 2.90 -18.12
N GLY A 4 -3.56 3.15 -19.28
CA GLY A 4 -3.65 2.22 -20.33
C GLY A 4 -3.10 0.89 -20.01
N GLY A 5 -2.04 0.83 -19.40
CA GLY A 5 -1.46 -0.46 -19.09
C GLY A 5 -1.75 -0.96 -17.71
N ARG A 6 -2.51 -0.21 -16.95
CA ARG A 6 -2.69 -0.58 -15.56
C ARG A 6 -3.98 -1.34 -15.37
N ASN A 7 -3.87 -2.59 -15.04
CA ASN A 7 -5.04 -3.42 -14.79
C ASN A 7 -5.25 -3.70 -13.32
N MET A 8 -4.34 -3.28 -12.46
CA MET A 8 -4.46 -3.59 -11.04
C MET A 8 -4.89 -2.37 -10.27
N PRO A 9 -5.76 -2.57 -9.28
CA PRO A 9 -6.14 -1.46 -8.41
C PRO A 9 -4.95 -0.93 -7.63
N ILE A 10 -5.05 0.32 -7.24
CA ILE A 10 -4.03 0.98 -6.43
C ILE A 10 -4.47 0.96 -4.98
N PHE A 11 -3.54 0.65 -4.10
CA PHE A 11 -3.78 0.67 -2.66
C PHE A 11 -2.74 1.58 -2.02
N MET A 12 -3.12 2.19 -0.90
CA MET A 12 -2.15 2.89 -0.08
C MET A 12 -2.07 2.19 1.25
N MET A 13 -0.85 2.06 1.74
CA MET A 13 -0.58 1.49 3.05
C MET A 13 0.09 2.53 3.90
N PHE A 14 -0.47 2.76 5.09
CA PHE A 14 0.07 3.69 6.07
C PHE A 14 0.62 2.85 7.21
N GLY A 15 1.91 2.95 7.44
CA GLY A 15 2.59 2.08 8.39
C GLY A 15 2.91 2.78 9.68
N LYS A 16 2.74 2.04 10.78
CA LYS A 16 3.09 2.50 12.11
C LYS A 16 4.08 1.51 12.68
N TYR A 17 5.26 2.00 13.04
CA TYR A 17 6.32 1.14 13.56
C TYR A 17 6.07 0.83 15.03
N SER A 18 6.27 -0.44 15.39
CA SER A 18 6.42 -0.82 16.77
C SER A 18 7.84 -0.45 17.19
N ARG A 19 8.12 -0.59 18.48
CA ARG A 19 9.49 -0.37 18.97
C ARG A 19 10.45 -1.32 18.27
N GLU A 20 10.04 -2.59 18.13
CA GLU A 20 10.89 -3.58 17.48
C GLU A 20 11.07 -3.26 16.00
N ALA A 21 10.03 -2.81 15.34
CA ALA A 21 10.12 -2.45 13.94
C ALA A 21 11.09 -1.29 13.75
N MET A 22 11.08 -0.34 14.67
CA MET A 22 11.99 0.80 14.61
C MET A 22 13.44 0.35 14.70
N LYS A 23 13.73 -0.62 15.57
CA LYS A 23 15.08 -1.12 15.74
C LYS A 23 15.59 -1.87 14.53
N GLY A 24 14.68 -2.44 13.74
CA GLY A 24 15.04 -3.27 12.61
C GLY A 24 15.14 -2.55 11.28
N ILE A 25 15.11 -1.22 11.28
CA ILE A 25 15.21 -0.46 10.03
C ILE A 25 16.54 -0.77 9.37
N SER A 26 16.50 -1.21 8.11
CA SER A 26 17.69 -1.49 7.33
C SER A 26 17.34 -1.59 5.86
N PRO A 27 18.31 -1.36 4.97
CA PRO A 27 18.07 -1.57 3.54
C PRO A 27 17.68 -3.01 3.22
N GLU A 28 18.23 -3.97 3.94
CA GLU A 28 17.93 -5.39 3.70
C GLU A 28 16.48 -5.69 4.02
N ARG A 29 15.97 -5.12 5.12
CA ARG A 29 14.58 -5.34 5.47
C ARG A 29 13.65 -4.70 4.44
N THR A 30 14.03 -3.51 3.94
CA THR A 30 13.25 -2.85 2.90
C THR A 30 13.19 -3.72 1.65
N ASP A 31 14.32 -4.28 1.24
CA ASP A 31 14.34 -5.18 0.08
C ASP A 31 13.47 -6.41 0.29
N GLN A 32 13.52 -6.97 1.49
CA GLN A 32 12.69 -8.12 1.81
C GLN A 32 11.20 -7.77 1.75
N ALA A 33 10.86 -6.57 2.21
CA ALA A 33 9.48 -6.11 2.18
C ALA A 33 8.99 -5.96 0.75
N VAL A 34 9.81 -5.36 -0.12
CA VAL A 34 9.45 -5.21 -1.53
C VAL A 34 9.24 -6.58 -2.18
N LYS A 35 10.15 -7.51 -1.91
CA LYS A 35 10.02 -8.87 -2.47
C LYS A 35 8.78 -9.57 -1.97
N LEU A 36 8.42 -9.33 -0.72
CA LEU A 36 7.23 -9.94 -0.16
C LEU A 36 5.98 -9.42 -0.84
N VAL A 37 5.93 -8.13 -1.13
CA VAL A 37 4.82 -7.54 -1.89
C VAL A 37 4.73 -8.20 -3.26
N GLU A 38 5.86 -8.34 -3.94
CA GLU A 38 5.88 -8.95 -5.26
C GLU A 38 5.46 -10.41 -5.22
N LYS A 39 5.84 -11.10 -4.17
CA LYS A 39 5.47 -12.50 -4.00
C LYS A 39 3.96 -12.68 -3.84
N ASN A 40 3.30 -11.64 -3.34
CA ASN A 40 1.86 -11.65 -3.20
C ASN A 40 1.15 -11.04 -4.42
N GLY A 41 1.87 -10.89 -5.51
CA GLY A 41 1.28 -10.43 -6.77
C GLY A 41 1.23 -8.93 -6.93
N GLY A 42 1.85 -8.20 -6.02
CA GLY A 42 1.79 -6.75 -6.04
C GLY A 42 3.06 -6.11 -6.57
N LYS A 43 3.04 -4.79 -6.60
CA LYS A 43 4.18 -3.99 -7.00
C LYS A 43 4.20 -2.73 -6.16
N VAL A 44 5.36 -2.40 -5.61
CA VAL A 44 5.52 -1.13 -4.88
C VAL A 44 5.72 -0.03 -5.90
N VAL A 45 4.82 0.95 -5.90
CA VAL A 45 4.90 2.09 -6.81
C VAL A 45 5.72 3.20 -6.17
N SER A 46 5.51 3.45 -4.88
CA SER A 46 6.28 4.46 -4.16
C SER A 46 6.33 4.10 -2.68
N MET A 47 7.32 4.63 -2.01
CA MET A 47 7.54 4.34 -0.60
C MET A 47 8.23 5.54 0.02
N TYR A 48 7.64 6.09 1.08
CA TYR A 48 8.17 7.27 1.74
C TYR A 48 8.12 7.11 3.25
N ALA A 49 9.18 7.52 3.91
CA ALA A 49 9.15 7.68 5.36
C ALA A 49 8.50 9.03 5.64
N VAL A 50 7.66 9.08 6.66
CA VAL A 50 6.95 10.30 7.02
C VAL A 50 7.07 10.53 8.52
N MET A 51 6.69 11.70 8.97
CA MET A 51 6.69 12.04 10.38
C MET A 51 5.28 12.42 10.78
N GLY A 52 4.88 12.02 11.98
CA GLY A 52 3.56 12.34 12.50
C GLY A 52 2.84 11.10 12.94
N GLU A 53 1.57 11.03 12.60
CA GLU A 53 0.72 9.93 13.03
C GLU A 53 1.21 8.60 12.44
N HIS A 54 1.70 8.62 11.22
CA HIS A 54 2.21 7.42 10.58
C HIS A 54 3.70 7.59 10.33
N ASP A 55 4.39 6.49 10.13
CA ASP A 55 5.84 6.50 9.94
C ASP A 55 6.24 6.18 8.51
N LEU A 56 5.36 5.53 7.75
CA LEU A 56 5.67 5.06 6.42
C LEU A 56 4.42 5.12 5.56
N VAL A 57 4.57 5.52 4.30
CA VAL A 57 3.45 5.55 3.36
C VAL A 57 3.89 4.88 2.07
N LEU A 58 3.12 3.89 1.63
CA LEU A 58 3.39 3.19 0.39
C LEU A 58 2.21 3.31 -0.54
N THR A 59 2.51 3.40 -1.84
CA THR A 59 1.50 3.24 -2.88
C THR A 59 1.85 1.95 -3.60
N LEU A 60 0.86 1.08 -3.79
CA LEU A 60 1.09 -0.25 -4.34
C LEU A 60 0.00 -0.62 -5.32
N ASP A 61 0.37 -1.50 -6.26
CA ASP A 61 -0.59 -2.15 -7.13
C ASP A 61 -0.76 -3.58 -6.62
N PHE A 62 -2.01 -4.05 -6.57
CA PHE A 62 -2.32 -5.45 -6.28
C PHE A 62 -3.42 -5.90 -7.22
N PRO A 63 -3.47 -7.20 -7.55
CA PRO A 63 -4.54 -7.68 -8.44
C PRO A 63 -5.92 -7.56 -7.80
N ASP A 64 -6.01 -7.67 -6.48
CA ASP A 64 -7.29 -7.63 -5.81
C ASP A 64 -7.11 -7.28 -4.35
N GLN A 65 -8.22 -7.10 -3.66
CA GLN A 65 -8.23 -6.72 -2.27
C GLN A 65 -7.65 -7.82 -1.38
N ASP A 66 -7.91 -9.07 -1.73
CA ASP A 66 -7.42 -10.19 -0.92
C ASP A 66 -5.90 -10.25 -0.92
N SER A 67 -5.28 -10.01 -2.07
CA SER A 67 -3.82 -9.99 -2.16
C SER A 67 -3.24 -8.85 -1.34
N ALA A 68 -3.88 -7.69 -1.38
CA ALA A 68 -3.43 -6.54 -0.60
C ALA A 68 -3.51 -6.83 0.89
N LEU A 69 -4.60 -7.46 1.33
CA LEU A 69 -4.78 -7.80 2.73
C LEU A 69 -3.74 -8.82 3.17
N ALA A 70 -3.52 -9.86 2.36
CA ALA A 70 -2.55 -10.88 2.68
C ALA A 70 -1.15 -10.27 2.80
N ALA A 71 -0.80 -9.38 1.88
CA ALA A 71 0.50 -8.71 1.92
C ALA A 71 0.64 -7.85 3.17
N SER A 72 -0.43 -7.18 3.58
CA SER A 72 -0.42 -6.34 4.77
C SER A 72 -0.08 -7.17 6.01
N VAL A 73 -0.71 -8.34 6.16
CA VAL A 73 -0.45 -9.21 7.29
C VAL A 73 0.96 -9.80 7.22
N ALA A 74 1.37 -10.21 6.03
CA ALA A 74 2.70 -10.78 5.86
C ALA A 74 3.79 -9.76 6.17
N LEU A 75 3.58 -8.51 5.77
CA LEU A 75 4.53 -7.44 6.06
C LEU A 75 4.62 -7.20 7.56
N LYS A 76 3.49 -7.26 8.27
CA LYS A 76 3.54 -7.10 9.72
C LYS A 76 4.35 -8.21 10.36
N ARG A 77 4.18 -9.43 9.90
CA ARG A 77 4.96 -10.56 10.43
C ARG A 77 6.45 -10.39 10.17
N LEU A 78 6.78 -9.88 8.98
CA LEU A 78 8.18 -9.71 8.62
C LEU A 78 8.82 -8.55 9.37
N THR A 79 8.12 -7.43 9.49
CA THR A 79 8.74 -6.17 9.90
C THR A 79 8.31 -5.68 11.26
N GLY A 80 7.16 -6.13 11.76
CA GLY A 80 6.57 -5.55 12.97
C GLY A 80 5.82 -4.25 12.71
N ILE A 81 5.72 -3.82 11.46
CA ILE A 81 5.01 -2.59 11.12
C ILE A 81 3.54 -2.92 10.92
N THR A 82 2.67 -2.18 11.59
CA THR A 82 1.23 -2.33 11.38
C THR A 82 0.81 -1.41 10.27
N PHE A 83 0.15 -1.96 9.25
CA PHE A 83 -0.29 -1.17 8.09
C PHE A 83 -1.79 -1.03 8.08
N SER A 84 -2.24 0.21 7.81
CA SER A 84 -3.62 0.47 7.41
C SER A 84 -3.63 0.48 5.90
N THR A 85 -4.40 -0.41 5.29
CA THR A 85 -4.38 -0.62 3.84
C THR A 85 -5.72 -0.23 3.27
N SER A 86 -5.73 0.66 2.28
CA SER A 86 -6.95 1.18 1.68
C SER A 86 -6.88 1.17 0.17
N PRO A 87 -7.93 0.74 -0.50
CA PRO A 87 -8.01 0.97 -1.93
C PRO A 87 -8.19 2.45 -2.18
N VAL A 88 -7.66 2.95 -3.28
CA VAL A 88 -7.78 4.36 -3.61
C VAL A 88 -8.17 4.51 -5.08
N VAL A 89 -8.78 5.65 -5.39
CA VAL A 89 -9.05 6.03 -6.77
C VAL A 89 -8.54 7.45 -6.95
N GLU A 90 -8.11 7.75 -8.15
CA GLU A 90 -7.71 9.11 -8.45
C GLU A 90 -8.91 10.04 -8.36
N VAL A 91 -8.66 11.26 -7.93
CA VAL A 91 -9.74 12.22 -7.72
C VAL A 91 -10.55 12.46 -9.00
N GLU A 92 -9.88 12.48 -10.13
CA GLU A 92 -10.57 12.66 -11.41
C GLU A 92 -11.59 11.56 -11.64
N LYS A 93 -11.21 10.32 -11.36
CA LYS A 93 -12.13 9.20 -11.48
C LYS A 93 -13.24 9.29 -10.44
N PHE A 94 -12.87 9.67 -9.23
CA PHE A 94 -13.83 9.83 -8.14
C PHE A 94 -14.90 10.86 -8.52
N ASP A 95 -14.48 11.99 -9.08
CA ASP A 95 -15.41 13.03 -9.49
C ASP A 95 -16.42 12.49 -10.49
N LYS A 96 -15.96 11.67 -11.44
CA LYS A 96 -16.85 11.09 -12.43
C LYS A 96 -17.82 10.10 -11.80
N LEU A 97 -17.34 9.28 -10.88
CA LEU A 97 -18.21 8.33 -10.21
C LEU A 97 -19.31 9.03 -9.45
N ILE A 98 -18.97 10.12 -8.77
CA ILE A 98 -19.97 10.84 -7.99
C ILE A 98 -20.96 11.56 -8.91
N ALA A 99 -20.48 12.09 -10.02
CA ALA A 99 -21.37 12.75 -10.98
C ALA A 99 -22.39 11.78 -11.56
N GLU A 100 -22.00 10.50 -11.70
CA GLU A 100 -22.89 9.48 -12.24
C GLU A 100 -23.75 8.83 -11.18
N ALA A 101 -23.34 8.90 -9.92
CA ALA A 101 -24.09 8.27 -8.84
C ALA A 101 -25.18 9.22 -8.39
N ARG A 102 -26.31 9.09 -9.02
CA ARG A 102 -27.38 10.01 -8.75
C ARG A 102 -28.02 9.81 -7.42
N ASP A 103 -28.62 10.86 -6.92
CA ASP A 103 -29.43 10.75 -5.69
C ASP A 103 -28.62 10.37 -4.46
N ILE A 104 -27.39 10.72 -4.40
CA ILE A 104 -26.63 10.52 -3.18
C ILE A 104 -26.33 11.83 -2.48
#